data_8ce7ca9e829a8ace6f29c79ceec52793
#
_entry.id   8ce7ca9e829a8ace6f29c79ceec52793
#
_cell.length_a   1.000
_cell.length_b   1.000
_cell.length_c   1.000
_cell.angle_alpha   90.00
_cell.angle_beta   90.00
_cell.angle_gamma   90.00
#
_symmetry.space_group_name_H-M   'P 1'
#
loop_
_entity.id
_entity.type
_entity.pdbx_description
1 polymer ?
#
loop_
_entity_poly.entity_id
_entity_poly.type
_entity_poly.pdbx_seq_one_letter_code
_entity_poly.pdbx_strand_id
1 'polypeptide(L)'
;MPQQIPLIIPEVEGNVQTNSTDSNAIPAQAILELVWGEISQLVTGYQLLTRNYELTCLNRKCVNYKEHLPKCTACSVCGKRTRSAELTSVLNEVNFEQPYEIKFATPVLQTSFNSPVECYLQQVVTATRQELLQSQQPIPPGYQQLWEYPANLLAIHSFGHQILAALPLTILASPNDVNFLVEKRGANDYAGLFYDLAEGGSGTSEAIFRSLPQLAHVAAELARSCSCSSGCPKCLIQSGCPDGNKALLKQVGLLLCEAF
;
A
#
# COMPACT_ATOMS: atom_id res chain seq x y z
N MET A 1 22.94 7.95 12.06
CA MET A 1 22.68 6.83 12.99
C MET A 1 21.24 6.43 12.88
N PRO A 2 20.93 5.14 12.88
CA PRO A 2 19.55 4.67 12.88
C PRO A 2 18.77 5.22 14.08
N GLN A 3 17.54 5.67 13.84
CA GLN A 3 16.61 6.05 14.88
C GLN A 3 15.74 4.85 15.22
N GLN A 4 15.55 4.57 16.50
CA GLN A 4 14.63 3.53 16.96
C GLN A 4 13.40 4.18 17.56
N ILE A 5 12.23 3.78 17.08
CA ILE A 5 10.93 4.25 17.59
C ILE A 5 10.25 3.07 18.27
N PRO A 6 9.91 3.17 19.56
CA PRO A 6 9.15 2.15 20.25
C PRO A 6 7.75 2.04 19.66
N LEU A 7 7.25 0.83 19.50
CA LEU A 7 5.93 0.53 18.95
C LEU A 7 5.05 -0.14 20.01
N ILE A 8 3.76 0.15 19.96
CA ILE A 8 2.74 -0.47 20.81
C ILE A 8 2.05 -1.55 19.97
N ILE A 9 2.33 -2.82 20.26
CA ILE A 9 1.66 -3.95 19.61
C ILE A 9 0.76 -4.64 20.63
N PRO A 10 -0.52 -4.97 20.27
CA PRO A 10 -1.41 -5.73 21.15
C PRO A 10 -0.92 -7.15 21.36
N GLU A 11 -1.22 -7.73 22.51
CA GLU A 11 -1.06 -9.16 22.70
C GLU A 11 -2.11 -9.91 21.87
N VAL A 12 -1.66 -10.93 21.12
CA VAL A 12 -2.58 -11.80 20.37
C VAL A 12 -3.10 -12.88 21.33
N GLU A 13 -4.38 -12.84 21.63
CA GLU A 13 -5.04 -13.86 22.43
C GLU A 13 -4.96 -15.21 21.69
N GLY A 14 -4.31 -16.20 22.28
CA GLY A 14 -4.44 -17.59 21.81
C GLY A 14 -3.18 -18.40 21.59
N ASN A 15 -2.05 -18.14 22.29
CA ASN A 15 -1.02 -19.18 22.41
C ASN A 15 -0.12 -19.03 23.63
N VAL A 16 -0.10 -20.14 24.40
CA VAL A 16 0.93 -20.56 25.37
C VAL A 16 1.30 -19.49 26.41
N GLN A 17 0.73 -19.70 27.59
CA GLN A 17 1.28 -19.20 28.85
C GLN A 17 2.82 -19.40 28.88
N THR A 18 3.57 -18.42 28.45
CA THR A 18 4.88 -18.21 28.99
C THR A 18 4.71 -17.25 30.15
N ASN A 19 4.48 -17.83 31.33
CA ASN A 19 4.73 -17.17 32.60
C ASN A 19 6.23 -16.88 32.67
N SER A 20 6.67 -15.81 32.03
CA SER A 20 7.95 -15.22 32.26
C SER A 20 7.74 -13.70 32.34
N THR A 21 7.71 -13.22 33.56
CA THR A 21 8.10 -11.86 33.93
C THR A 21 9.58 -11.70 33.59
N ASP A 22 9.94 -11.90 32.31
CA ASP A 22 11.27 -11.61 31.81
C ASP A 22 11.37 -10.12 31.57
N SER A 23 11.99 -9.42 32.54
CA SER A 23 12.41 -8.02 32.45
C SER A 23 13.42 -7.75 31.31
N ASN A 24 13.68 -8.72 30.45
CA ASN A 24 14.61 -8.69 29.32
C ASN A 24 13.89 -8.82 27.95
N ALA A 25 12.56 -8.75 27.88
CA ALA A 25 11.87 -8.79 26.60
C ALA A 25 12.29 -7.58 25.73
N ILE A 26 12.77 -7.87 24.53
CA ILE A 26 13.13 -6.80 23.56
C ILE A 26 11.83 -6.08 23.18
N PRO A 27 11.73 -4.75 23.38
CA PRO A 27 10.54 -4.02 23.03
C PRO A 27 10.31 -4.01 21.51
N ALA A 28 9.05 -3.96 21.09
CA ALA A 28 8.70 -3.78 19.69
C ALA A 28 9.19 -2.42 19.19
N GLN A 29 9.86 -2.39 18.05
CA GLN A 29 10.47 -1.17 17.53
C GLN A 29 10.43 -1.12 16.00
N ALA A 30 10.24 0.11 15.48
CA ALA A 30 10.61 0.47 14.12
C ALA A 30 12.04 1.03 14.12
N ILE A 31 12.81 0.66 13.12
CA ILE A 31 14.17 1.10 12.89
C ILE A 31 14.19 1.93 11.62
N LEU A 32 14.53 3.20 11.76
CA LEU A 32 14.55 4.17 10.67
C LEU A 32 15.98 4.61 10.40
N GLU A 33 16.39 4.60 9.14
CA GLU A 33 17.69 5.09 8.74
C GLU A 33 17.59 5.91 7.46
N LEU A 34 18.08 7.14 7.50
CA LEU A 34 18.18 7.99 6.31
C LEU A 34 19.59 7.87 5.74
N VAL A 35 19.67 7.37 4.51
CA VAL A 35 20.93 7.13 3.81
C VAL A 35 20.92 7.75 2.41
N TRP A 36 22.08 7.93 1.82
CA TRP A 36 22.19 8.18 0.39
C TRP A 36 22.23 6.85 -0.34
N GLY A 37 21.35 6.69 -1.34
CA GLY A 37 21.29 5.51 -2.16
C GLY A 37 21.36 5.84 -3.64
N GLU A 38 21.82 4.90 -4.45
CA GLU A 38 21.66 4.93 -5.90
C GLU A 38 20.42 4.14 -6.27
N ILE A 39 19.48 4.79 -6.93
CA ILE A 39 18.29 4.17 -7.48
C ILE A 39 18.52 3.85 -8.95
N SER A 40 18.31 2.59 -9.32
CA SER A 40 18.32 2.14 -10.71
C SER A 40 16.88 1.78 -11.11
N GLN A 41 16.36 2.50 -12.10
CA GLN A 41 15.07 2.22 -12.71
C GLN A 41 15.28 1.57 -14.08
N LEU A 42 14.76 0.36 -14.25
CA LEU A 42 14.83 -0.38 -15.47
C LEU A 42 13.51 -0.30 -16.23
N VAL A 43 13.51 0.37 -17.38
CA VAL A 43 12.34 0.43 -18.27
C VAL A 43 12.48 -0.65 -19.33
N THR A 44 11.72 -1.72 -19.19
CA THR A 44 11.79 -2.92 -20.05
C THR A 44 10.86 -2.87 -21.25
N GLY A 45 9.91 -1.93 -21.26
CA GLY A 45 8.93 -1.83 -22.35
C GLY A 45 7.81 -0.86 -21.99
N TYR A 46 6.75 -0.88 -22.78
CA TYR A 46 5.53 -0.13 -22.51
C TYR A 46 4.28 -0.91 -22.95
N GLN A 47 3.17 -0.57 -22.34
CA GLN A 47 1.86 -1.07 -22.72
C GLN A 47 0.98 0.06 -23.21
N LEU A 48 0.37 -0.11 -24.37
CA LEU A 48 -0.71 0.76 -24.83
C LEU A 48 -2.02 0.26 -24.26
N LEU A 49 -2.68 1.13 -23.50
CA LEU A 49 -3.93 0.80 -22.82
C LEU A 49 -5.08 1.56 -23.47
N THR A 50 -6.21 0.91 -23.65
CA THR A 50 -7.48 1.57 -23.94
C THR A 50 -8.38 1.53 -22.73
N ARG A 51 -9.15 2.61 -22.55
CA ARG A 51 -10.20 2.66 -21.53
C ARG A 51 -11.54 2.59 -22.21
N ASN A 52 -12.30 1.55 -21.93
CA ASN A 52 -13.68 1.46 -22.35
C ASN A 52 -14.55 2.18 -21.32
N TYR A 53 -15.35 3.12 -21.81
CA TYR A 53 -16.28 3.88 -20.97
C TYR A 53 -17.70 3.42 -21.26
N GLU A 54 -18.42 3.06 -20.21
CA GLU A 54 -19.83 2.84 -20.26
C GLU A 54 -20.59 4.08 -19.79
N LEU A 55 -21.66 4.40 -20.51
CA LEU A 55 -22.54 5.50 -20.17
C LEU A 55 -23.77 4.95 -19.48
N THR A 56 -23.95 5.28 -18.22
CA THR A 56 -25.13 4.86 -17.45
C THR A 56 -26.02 6.05 -17.13
N CYS A 57 -27.33 5.84 -17.12
CA CYS A 57 -28.29 6.84 -16.67
C CYS A 57 -28.40 6.81 -15.14
N LEU A 58 -28.20 7.96 -14.50
CA LEU A 58 -28.29 8.11 -13.03
C LEU A 58 -29.67 8.56 -12.53
N ASN A 59 -30.62 8.82 -13.42
CA ASN A 59 -31.95 9.21 -12.99
C ASN A 59 -32.81 7.98 -12.68
N ARG A 60 -33.10 7.76 -11.39
CA ARG A 60 -33.91 6.63 -10.91
C ARG A 60 -35.33 6.54 -11.53
N LYS A 61 -35.83 7.65 -12.04
CA LYS A 61 -37.14 7.70 -12.73
C LYS A 61 -37.05 7.40 -14.23
N CYS A 62 -35.83 7.20 -14.76
CA CYS A 62 -35.62 6.87 -16.16
C CYS A 62 -35.70 5.37 -16.38
N VAL A 63 -36.40 4.94 -17.45
CA VAL A 63 -36.51 3.52 -17.85
C VAL A 63 -35.16 2.85 -18.04
N ASN A 64 -34.14 3.64 -18.45
CA ASN A 64 -32.75 3.17 -18.69
C ASN A 64 -31.85 3.37 -17.51
N TYR A 65 -32.38 3.47 -16.29
CA TYR A 65 -31.57 3.63 -15.08
C TYR A 65 -30.61 2.45 -14.90
N LYS A 66 -29.33 2.75 -14.84
CA LYS A 66 -28.22 1.77 -14.79
C LYS A 66 -28.06 0.86 -16.02
N GLU A 67 -28.81 1.04 -17.07
CA GLU A 67 -28.59 0.30 -18.31
C GLU A 67 -27.56 0.99 -19.22
N HIS A 68 -26.79 0.18 -19.93
CA HIS A 68 -25.83 0.65 -20.91
C HIS A 68 -26.54 1.16 -22.16
N LEU A 69 -26.25 2.41 -22.51
CA LEU A 69 -26.75 3.02 -23.73
C LEU A 69 -25.62 3.39 -24.69
N PRO A 70 -25.03 2.41 -25.40
CA PRO A 70 -23.81 2.63 -26.18
C PRO A 70 -23.96 3.67 -27.29
N LYS A 71 -25.17 3.92 -27.78
CA LYS A 71 -25.42 4.83 -28.90
C LYS A 71 -26.09 6.17 -28.52
N CYS A 72 -26.44 6.35 -27.29
CA CYS A 72 -27.19 7.52 -26.88
C CYS A 72 -26.25 8.59 -26.27
N THR A 73 -26.25 9.79 -26.81
CA THR A 73 -25.40 10.91 -26.35
C THR A 73 -25.97 11.71 -25.18
N ALA A 74 -27.28 11.67 -24.95
CA ALA A 74 -27.96 12.24 -23.79
C ALA A 74 -29.26 11.49 -23.50
N CYS A 75 -29.55 11.21 -22.21
CA CYS A 75 -30.86 10.75 -21.84
C CYS A 75 -31.86 11.87 -22.10
N SER A 76 -32.79 11.66 -23.01
CA SER A 76 -33.82 12.65 -23.36
C SER A 76 -34.72 13.03 -22.18
N VAL A 77 -34.78 12.15 -21.16
CA VAL A 77 -35.65 12.36 -19.99
C VAL A 77 -34.92 13.13 -18.87
N CYS A 78 -33.62 12.94 -18.69
CA CYS A 78 -32.91 13.54 -17.55
C CYS A 78 -31.69 14.38 -17.92
N GLY A 79 -31.17 14.30 -19.12
CA GLY A 79 -29.95 15.01 -19.53
C GLY A 79 -28.67 14.62 -18.75
N LYS A 80 -28.80 13.74 -17.75
CA LYS A 80 -27.69 13.37 -16.82
C LYS A 80 -27.10 12.03 -17.20
N ARG A 81 -25.79 12.01 -17.30
CA ARG A 81 -25.00 10.80 -17.55
C ARG A 81 -23.71 10.80 -16.79
N THR A 82 -23.30 9.62 -16.42
CA THR A 82 -21.97 9.38 -15.88
C THR A 82 -21.19 8.44 -16.80
N ARG A 83 -19.91 8.74 -16.99
CA ARG A 83 -18.95 7.80 -17.56
C ARG A 83 -18.32 7.02 -16.44
N SER A 84 -18.42 5.71 -16.46
CA SER A 84 -17.58 4.83 -15.65
C SER A 84 -16.52 4.19 -16.54
N ALA A 85 -15.26 4.20 -16.09
CA ALA A 85 -14.20 3.43 -16.74
C ALA A 85 -14.34 2.00 -16.23
N GLU A 86 -14.73 1.06 -17.10
CA GLU A 86 -14.94 -0.31 -16.66
C GLU A 86 -13.72 -1.19 -16.77
N LEU A 87 -12.93 -1.08 -17.81
CA LEU A 87 -11.77 -1.92 -18.00
C LEU A 87 -10.70 -1.19 -18.81
N THR A 88 -9.50 -1.21 -18.28
CA THR A 88 -8.32 -0.92 -19.06
C THR A 88 -7.92 -2.22 -19.77
N SER A 89 -8.08 -2.29 -21.08
CA SER A 89 -7.56 -3.40 -21.87
C SER A 89 -6.24 -3.04 -22.52
N VAL A 90 -5.29 -3.97 -22.49
CA VAL A 90 -4.00 -3.82 -23.18
C VAL A 90 -4.25 -3.97 -24.67
N LEU A 91 -3.99 -2.92 -25.45
CA LEU A 91 -4.08 -2.93 -26.92
C LEU A 91 -2.82 -3.49 -27.54
N ASN A 92 -1.68 -3.15 -26.98
CA ASN A 92 -0.39 -3.59 -27.44
C ASN A 92 0.61 -3.56 -26.30
N GLU A 93 1.56 -4.48 -26.33
CA GLU A 93 2.68 -4.55 -25.41
C GLU A 93 3.97 -4.63 -26.23
N VAL A 94 4.92 -3.76 -25.92
CA VAL A 94 6.21 -3.71 -26.57
C VAL A 94 7.28 -3.88 -25.50
N ASN A 95 8.03 -4.96 -25.59
CA ASN A 95 9.21 -5.20 -24.78
C ASN A 95 10.43 -4.71 -25.56
N PHE A 96 11.29 -3.94 -24.90
CA PHE A 96 12.52 -3.48 -25.50
C PHE A 96 13.56 -4.61 -25.55
N GLU A 97 14.27 -4.76 -26.66
CA GLU A 97 15.39 -5.70 -26.78
C GLU A 97 16.51 -5.35 -25.78
N GLN A 98 16.71 -4.07 -25.54
CA GLN A 98 17.62 -3.55 -24.53
C GLN A 98 16.84 -2.61 -23.61
N PRO A 99 16.69 -2.95 -22.31
CA PRO A 99 16.06 -2.08 -21.35
C PRO A 99 16.82 -0.76 -21.20
N TYR A 100 16.07 0.32 -20.96
CA TYR A 100 16.65 1.59 -20.57
C TYR A 100 16.88 1.59 -19.07
N GLU A 101 18.11 1.89 -18.66
CA GLU A 101 18.46 2.06 -17.25
C GLU A 101 18.64 3.55 -16.95
N ILE A 102 17.92 4.04 -15.94
CA ILE A 102 18.06 5.39 -15.40
C ILE A 102 18.64 5.24 -14.00
N LYS A 103 19.80 5.85 -13.74
CA LYS A 103 20.45 5.86 -12.44
C LYS A 103 20.54 7.26 -11.90
N PHE A 104 20.21 7.41 -10.64
CA PHE A 104 20.38 8.68 -9.92
C PHE A 104 20.61 8.44 -8.43
N ALA A 105 21.37 9.35 -7.80
CA ALA A 105 21.61 9.32 -6.38
C ALA A 105 20.59 10.21 -5.65
N THR A 106 20.02 9.70 -4.56
CA THR A 106 18.95 10.38 -3.84
C THR A 106 18.94 9.97 -2.35
N PRO A 107 18.37 10.80 -1.44
CA PRO A 107 18.07 10.35 -0.09
C PRO A 107 17.06 9.20 -0.09
N VAL A 108 17.35 8.19 0.73
CA VAL A 108 16.50 7.01 0.91
C VAL A 108 16.23 6.84 2.41
N LEU A 109 14.97 6.86 2.80
CA LEU A 109 14.55 6.47 4.13
C LEU A 109 14.29 4.96 4.14
N GLN A 110 15.13 4.23 4.85
CA GLN A 110 14.92 2.81 5.13
C GLN A 110 14.07 2.66 6.38
N THR A 111 13.04 1.81 6.30
CA THR A 111 12.18 1.44 7.42
C THR A 111 12.20 -0.07 7.59
N SER A 112 12.52 -0.54 8.78
CA SER A 112 12.45 -1.95 9.13
C SER A 112 11.86 -2.13 10.52
N PHE A 113 11.48 -3.36 10.85
CA PHE A 113 10.84 -3.71 12.11
C PHE A 113 11.61 -4.85 12.76
N ASN A 114 11.69 -4.82 14.09
CA ASN A 114 12.41 -5.87 14.79
C ASN A 114 11.57 -7.15 14.96
N SER A 115 12.22 -8.24 15.39
CA SER A 115 11.61 -9.56 15.51
C SER A 115 10.30 -9.62 16.31
N PRO A 116 10.10 -8.89 17.42
CA PRO A 116 8.79 -8.84 18.09
C PRO A 116 7.65 -8.38 17.18
N VAL A 117 7.88 -7.34 16.37
CA VAL A 117 6.88 -6.84 15.41
C VAL A 117 6.62 -7.86 14.32
N GLU A 118 7.67 -8.47 13.77
CA GLU A 118 7.54 -9.50 12.73
C GLU A 118 6.76 -10.72 13.23
N CYS A 119 7.03 -11.18 14.44
CA CYS A 119 6.29 -12.27 15.07
C CYS A 119 4.80 -11.91 15.26
N TYR A 120 4.51 -10.71 15.74
CA TYR A 120 3.15 -10.20 15.87
C TYR A 120 2.40 -10.21 14.55
N LEU A 121 2.99 -9.66 13.49
CA LEU A 121 2.39 -9.64 12.15
C LEU A 121 2.09 -11.06 11.63
N GLN A 122 3.03 -11.99 11.83
CA GLN A 122 2.87 -13.39 11.44
C GLN A 122 1.71 -14.05 12.21
N GLN A 123 1.57 -13.77 13.50
CA GLN A 123 0.50 -14.30 14.34
C GLN A 123 -0.86 -13.77 13.89
N VAL A 124 -0.99 -12.45 13.72
CA VAL A 124 -2.24 -11.82 13.28
C VAL A 124 -2.68 -12.33 11.91
N VAL A 125 -1.76 -12.37 10.94
CA VAL A 125 -2.08 -12.89 9.59
C VAL A 125 -2.49 -14.36 9.65
N THR A 126 -1.85 -15.15 10.48
CA THR A 126 -2.21 -16.59 10.66
C THR A 126 -3.59 -16.74 11.29
N ALA A 127 -3.89 -15.97 12.34
CA ALA A 127 -5.22 -15.94 12.96
C ALA A 127 -6.31 -15.54 11.97
N THR A 128 -6.08 -14.46 11.21
CA THR A 128 -7.02 -13.98 10.18
C THR A 128 -7.28 -15.05 9.10
N ARG A 129 -6.24 -15.76 8.64
CA ARG A 129 -6.42 -16.90 7.72
C ARG A 129 -7.32 -17.98 8.30
N GLN A 130 -7.11 -18.35 9.57
CA GLN A 130 -7.91 -19.36 10.26
C GLN A 130 -9.35 -18.94 10.40
N GLU A 131 -9.62 -17.70 10.81
CA GLU A 131 -10.98 -17.15 10.93
C GLU A 131 -11.72 -17.17 9.59
N LEU A 132 -11.06 -16.74 8.50
CA LEU A 132 -11.64 -16.76 7.16
C LEU A 132 -11.98 -18.18 6.69
N LEU A 133 -11.13 -19.16 6.98
CA LEU A 133 -11.39 -20.57 6.66
C LEU A 133 -12.55 -21.15 7.49
N GLN A 134 -12.65 -20.78 8.76
CA GLN A 134 -13.71 -21.26 9.67
C GLN A 134 -15.06 -20.63 9.38
N SER A 135 -15.08 -19.41 8.84
CA SER A 135 -16.33 -18.68 8.54
C SER A 135 -17.19 -19.35 7.48
N GLN A 136 -16.65 -20.27 6.66
CA GLN A 136 -17.29 -20.91 5.52
C GLN A 136 -17.89 -19.91 4.49
N GLN A 137 -17.53 -18.64 4.61
CA GLN A 137 -17.96 -17.59 3.66
C GLN A 137 -16.96 -17.45 2.52
N PRO A 138 -17.38 -16.94 1.36
CA PRO A 138 -16.45 -16.60 0.29
C PRO A 138 -15.39 -15.61 0.78
N ILE A 139 -14.12 -15.88 0.47
CA ILE A 139 -13.01 -14.99 0.81
C ILE A 139 -13.24 -13.63 0.15
N PRO A 140 -13.26 -12.53 0.92
CA PRO A 140 -13.48 -11.21 0.35
C PRO A 140 -12.42 -10.85 -0.71
N PRO A 141 -12.79 -10.08 -1.75
CA PRO A 141 -11.84 -9.64 -2.76
C PRO A 141 -10.60 -8.97 -2.14
N GLY A 142 -9.42 -9.34 -2.61
CA GLY A 142 -8.13 -8.83 -2.13
C GLY A 142 -7.55 -9.61 -0.94
N TYR A 143 -8.35 -10.38 -0.20
CA TYR A 143 -7.85 -11.18 0.93
C TYR A 143 -7.10 -12.45 0.48
N GLN A 144 -7.19 -12.85 -0.79
CA GLN A 144 -6.38 -13.93 -1.37
C GLN A 144 -4.88 -13.69 -1.17
N GLN A 145 -4.47 -12.44 -1.13
CA GLN A 145 -3.09 -12.03 -0.90
C GLN A 145 -2.52 -12.51 0.44
N LEU A 146 -3.38 -12.78 1.43
CA LEU A 146 -2.94 -13.40 2.69
C LEU A 146 -2.28 -14.77 2.48
N TRP A 147 -2.66 -15.53 1.45
CA TRP A 147 -2.06 -16.83 1.13
C TRP A 147 -0.94 -16.76 0.10
N GLU A 148 -0.92 -15.71 -0.69
CA GLU A 148 0.04 -15.53 -1.78
C GLU A 148 1.36 -14.93 -1.31
N TYR A 149 1.33 -14.11 -0.23
CA TYR A 149 2.48 -13.35 0.22
C TYR A 149 2.80 -13.54 1.71
N PRO A 150 4.09 -13.41 2.11
CA PRO A 150 4.48 -13.39 3.52
C PRO A 150 3.85 -12.22 4.29
N ALA A 151 3.56 -12.43 5.57
CA ALA A 151 2.93 -11.43 6.44
C ALA A 151 3.74 -10.11 6.50
N ASN A 152 5.06 -10.22 6.66
CA ASN A 152 5.94 -9.06 6.77
C ASN A 152 5.97 -8.25 5.46
N LEU A 153 6.00 -8.93 4.30
CA LEU A 153 5.91 -8.24 3.00
C LEU A 153 4.59 -7.50 2.85
N LEU A 154 3.46 -8.18 3.13
CA LEU A 154 2.13 -7.56 3.09
C LEU A 154 2.05 -6.32 3.99
N ALA A 155 2.56 -6.44 5.22
CA ALA A 155 2.50 -5.36 6.20
C ALA A 155 3.34 -4.16 5.79
N ILE A 156 4.62 -4.36 5.47
CA ILE A 156 5.56 -3.30 5.11
C ILE A 156 5.13 -2.60 3.82
N HIS A 157 4.74 -3.38 2.80
CA HIS A 157 4.30 -2.80 1.53
C HIS A 157 3.02 -1.98 1.69
N SER A 158 2.03 -2.54 2.39
CA SER A 158 0.78 -1.82 2.67
C SER A 158 1.01 -0.58 3.55
N PHE A 159 1.88 -0.67 4.56
CA PHE A 159 2.26 0.45 5.40
C PHE A 159 2.86 1.60 4.56
N GLY A 160 3.86 1.30 3.73
CA GLY A 160 4.49 2.32 2.88
C GLY A 160 3.50 3.03 1.98
N HIS A 161 2.57 2.29 1.36
CA HIS A 161 1.52 2.86 0.55
C HIS A 161 0.52 3.71 1.35
N GLN A 162 0.19 3.32 2.58
CA GLN A 162 -0.67 4.10 3.47
C GLN A 162 0.02 5.40 3.92
N ILE A 163 1.32 5.37 4.18
CA ILE A 163 2.12 6.57 4.45
C ILE A 163 2.11 7.52 3.25
N LEU A 164 2.31 7.02 2.02
CA LEU A 164 2.22 7.83 0.82
C LEU A 164 0.82 8.44 0.61
N ALA A 165 -0.24 7.71 0.96
CA ALA A 165 -1.61 8.23 0.89
C ALA A 165 -1.86 9.36 1.91
N ALA A 166 -1.22 9.31 3.08
CA ALA A 166 -1.31 10.34 4.11
C ALA A 166 -0.42 11.56 3.86
N LEU A 167 0.60 11.42 3.00
CA LEU A 167 1.63 12.43 2.76
C LEU A 167 1.05 13.82 2.43
N PRO A 168 0.15 13.99 1.44
CA PRO A 168 -0.36 15.31 1.07
C PRO A 168 -1.27 15.94 2.13
N LEU A 169 -1.68 15.19 3.15
CA LEU A 169 -2.51 15.69 4.25
C LEU A 169 -1.66 16.15 5.45
N THR A 170 -0.39 15.76 5.50
CA THR A 170 0.46 15.95 6.68
C THR A 170 1.63 16.89 6.39
N ILE A 171 2.24 16.75 5.24
CA ILE A 171 3.40 17.57 4.83
C ILE A 171 3.15 18.16 3.43
N LEU A 172 3.75 19.34 3.18
CA LEU A 172 3.65 20.02 1.89
C LEU A 172 4.59 19.36 0.87
N ALA A 173 4.26 18.14 0.48
CA ALA A 173 4.99 17.37 -0.52
C ALA A 173 4.00 16.71 -1.49
N SER A 174 4.42 16.58 -2.74
CA SER A 174 3.64 15.86 -3.74
C SER A 174 3.88 14.35 -3.62
N PRO A 175 2.84 13.52 -3.77
CA PRO A 175 3.04 12.08 -3.93
C PRO A 175 3.92 11.69 -5.13
N ASN A 176 4.14 12.63 -6.05
CA ASN A 176 5.03 12.42 -7.20
C ASN A 176 6.50 12.79 -6.91
N ASP A 177 6.82 13.28 -5.71
CA ASP A 177 8.19 13.64 -5.33
C ASP A 177 8.94 12.47 -4.68
N VAL A 178 8.21 11.44 -4.26
CA VAL A 178 8.74 10.27 -3.54
C VAL A 178 8.05 9.00 -4.03
N ASN A 179 8.77 7.90 -4.00
CA ASN A 179 8.21 6.58 -4.25
C ASN A 179 8.60 5.61 -3.13
N PHE A 180 8.00 4.45 -3.14
CA PHE A 180 8.20 3.42 -2.14
C PHE A 180 8.41 2.05 -2.80
N LEU A 181 9.35 1.29 -2.29
CA LEU A 181 9.56 -0.11 -2.66
C LEU A 181 9.90 -0.94 -1.43
N VAL A 182 9.76 -2.25 -1.55
CA VAL A 182 10.15 -3.20 -0.50
C VAL A 182 11.37 -3.99 -0.94
N GLU A 183 12.42 -3.92 -0.14
CA GLU A 183 13.63 -4.70 -0.32
C GLU A 183 13.55 -5.98 0.51
N LYS A 184 13.85 -7.12 -0.11
CA LYS A 184 14.01 -8.40 0.59
C LYS A 184 15.45 -8.56 1.05
N ARG A 185 15.69 -8.62 2.35
CA ARG A 185 17.01 -8.77 2.97
C ARG A 185 17.34 -10.20 3.39
N GLY A 186 16.32 -10.99 3.65
CA GLY A 186 16.45 -12.38 4.11
C GLY A 186 15.24 -13.23 3.79
N ALA A 187 15.10 -14.37 4.42
CA ALA A 187 13.98 -15.30 4.14
C ALA A 187 12.61 -14.67 4.45
N ASN A 188 12.50 -13.98 5.59
CA ASN A 188 11.30 -13.23 6.02
C ASN A 188 11.62 -11.80 6.44
N ASP A 189 12.83 -11.33 6.17
CA ASP A 189 13.30 -10.00 6.49
C ASP A 189 13.09 -9.08 5.30
N TYR A 190 12.32 -8.02 5.52
CA TYR A 190 11.94 -7.02 4.53
C TYR A 190 12.15 -5.63 5.10
N ALA A 191 12.57 -4.70 4.24
CA ALA A 191 12.68 -3.28 4.56
C ALA A 191 11.87 -2.46 3.56
N GLY A 192 11.17 -1.46 4.04
CA GLY A 192 10.53 -0.45 3.21
C GLY A 192 11.51 0.68 2.90
N LEU A 193 11.55 1.12 1.66
CA LEU A 193 12.43 2.17 1.19
C LEU A 193 11.60 3.30 0.57
N PHE A 194 11.55 4.45 1.25
CA PHE A 194 11.03 5.69 0.64
C PHE A 194 12.20 6.43 0.00
N TYR A 195 12.11 6.76 -1.27
CA TYR A 195 13.17 7.43 -2.00
C TYR A 195 12.62 8.59 -2.83
N ASP A 196 13.35 9.69 -2.83
CA ASP A 196 12.99 10.86 -3.63
C ASP A 196 13.20 10.55 -5.11
N LEU A 197 12.27 11.01 -5.97
CA LEU A 197 12.29 10.76 -7.41
C LEU A 197 13.18 11.75 -8.17
N ALA A 198 13.64 12.82 -7.53
CA ALA A 198 14.58 13.78 -8.11
C ALA A 198 16.03 13.38 -7.79
N GLU A 199 16.93 13.52 -8.75
CA GLU A 199 18.37 13.45 -8.51
C GLU A 199 18.78 14.49 -7.45
N GLY A 200 19.54 14.09 -6.45
CA GLY A 200 19.91 14.94 -5.33
C GLY A 200 18.82 15.09 -4.27
N GLY A 201 17.61 14.57 -4.52
CA GLY A 201 16.49 14.56 -3.59
C GLY A 201 15.60 15.81 -3.63
N SER A 202 14.33 15.64 -3.28
CA SER A 202 13.36 16.70 -3.05
C SER A 202 13.24 17.10 -1.58
N GLY A 203 13.84 16.32 -0.67
CA GLY A 203 13.71 16.46 0.78
C GLY A 203 12.46 15.76 1.35
N THR A 204 11.69 15.05 0.51
CA THR A 204 10.45 14.40 0.94
C THR A 204 10.73 13.19 1.82
N SER A 205 11.72 12.35 1.49
CA SER A 205 12.14 11.22 2.32
C SER A 205 12.62 11.67 3.70
N GLU A 206 13.34 12.80 3.79
CA GLU A 206 13.76 13.40 5.05
C GLU A 206 12.54 13.94 5.84
N ALA A 207 11.57 14.54 5.17
CA ALA A 207 10.35 15.02 5.81
C ALA A 207 9.52 13.85 6.37
N ILE A 208 9.42 12.72 5.63
CA ILE A 208 8.80 11.48 6.12
C ILE A 208 9.55 10.98 7.36
N PHE A 209 10.89 10.92 7.32
CA PHE A 209 11.72 10.48 8.45
C PHE A 209 11.41 11.27 9.74
N ARG A 210 11.27 12.59 9.63
CA ARG A 210 11.00 13.48 10.78
C ARG A 210 9.58 13.37 11.30
N SER A 211 8.62 13.01 10.45
CA SER A 211 7.18 13.07 10.75
C SER A 211 6.49 11.70 10.71
N LEU A 212 7.25 10.59 10.68
CA LEU A 212 6.68 9.27 10.45
C LEU A 212 5.58 8.87 11.46
N PRO A 213 5.72 9.11 12.77
CA PRO A 213 4.64 8.80 13.71
C PRO A 213 3.35 9.57 13.42
N GLN A 214 3.46 10.86 13.06
CA GLN A 214 2.30 11.67 12.68
C GLN A 214 1.67 11.18 11.37
N LEU A 215 2.50 10.84 10.38
CA LEU A 215 2.04 10.26 9.11
C LEU A 215 1.34 8.93 9.33
N ALA A 216 1.88 8.06 10.18
CA ALA A 216 1.29 6.77 10.53
C ALA A 216 -0.10 6.95 11.19
N HIS A 217 -0.23 7.91 12.11
CA HIS A 217 -1.51 8.24 12.71
C HIS A 217 -2.56 8.67 11.67
N VAL A 218 -2.22 9.61 10.77
CA VAL A 218 -3.12 10.07 9.70
C VAL A 218 -3.42 8.95 8.71
N ALA A 219 -2.45 8.11 8.38
CA ALA A 219 -2.64 6.94 7.53
C ALA A 219 -3.62 5.93 8.15
N ALA A 220 -3.53 5.69 9.46
CA ALA A 220 -4.46 4.86 10.20
C ALA A 220 -5.90 5.42 10.14
N GLU A 221 -6.07 6.73 10.36
CA GLU A 221 -7.37 7.39 10.26
C GLU A 221 -7.97 7.28 8.85
N LEU A 222 -7.16 7.50 7.81
CA LEU A 222 -7.58 7.32 6.40
C LEU A 222 -8.03 5.89 6.13
N ALA A 223 -7.24 4.90 6.57
CA ALA A 223 -7.54 3.50 6.36
C ALA A 223 -8.83 3.08 7.09
N ARG A 224 -9.02 3.52 8.34
CA ARG A 224 -10.23 3.23 9.13
C ARG A 224 -11.48 3.89 8.54
N SER A 225 -11.38 5.16 8.14
CA SER A 225 -12.52 5.91 7.58
C SER A 225 -12.91 5.46 6.17
N CYS A 226 -12.06 4.72 5.48
CA CYS A 226 -12.32 4.25 4.13
C CYS A 226 -13.21 3.00 4.14
N SER A 227 -14.34 3.05 3.45
CA SER A 227 -15.32 1.94 3.38
C SER A 227 -14.89 0.75 2.52
N CYS A 228 -13.74 0.82 1.84
CA CYS A 228 -13.26 -0.31 1.03
C CYS A 228 -12.81 -1.48 1.93
N SER A 229 -12.96 -2.72 1.44
CA SER A 229 -12.62 -3.92 2.21
C SER A 229 -11.12 -4.21 2.27
N SER A 230 -10.40 -4.13 1.15
CA SER A 230 -9.00 -4.58 1.04
C SER A 230 -8.01 -3.48 0.68
N GLY A 231 -8.51 -2.34 0.18
CA GLY A 231 -7.72 -1.19 -0.26
C GLY A 231 -8.27 -0.57 -1.54
N CYS A 232 -8.07 0.73 -1.72
CA CYS A 232 -8.49 1.47 -2.90
C CYS A 232 -7.53 2.66 -3.13
N PRO A 233 -7.63 3.38 -4.27
CA PRO A 233 -6.76 4.53 -4.56
C PRO A 233 -6.78 5.66 -3.52
N LYS A 234 -7.83 5.71 -2.66
CA LYS A 234 -7.93 6.71 -1.60
C LYS A 234 -7.02 6.40 -0.39
N CYS A 235 -6.80 5.11 -0.08
CA CYS A 235 -6.16 4.71 1.17
C CYS A 235 -4.98 3.75 1.03
N LEU A 236 -4.74 3.18 -0.16
CA LEU A 236 -3.70 2.16 -0.31
C LEU A 236 -3.09 2.11 -1.71
N ILE A 237 -3.89 2.08 -2.78
CA ILE A 237 -3.40 1.82 -4.14
C ILE A 237 -2.69 3.04 -4.70
N GLN A 238 -1.45 2.87 -5.19
CA GLN A 238 -0.62 3.92 -5.76
C GLN A 238 -0.40 3.68 -7.26
N SER A 239 -0.47 4.74 -8.08
CA SER A 239 -0.29 4.64 -9.53
C SER A 239 1.16 4.34 -9.95
N GLY A 240 2.12 4.70 -9.11
CA GLY A 240 3.56 4.55 -9.39
C GLY A 240 4.22 3.38 -8.66
N CYS A 241 3.45 2.42 -8.10
CA CYS A 241 4.03 1.29 -7.40
C CYS A 241 4.88 0.41 -8.32
N PRO A 242 6.18 0.20 -8.03
CA PRO A 242 7.07 -0.64 -8.84
C PRO A 242 6.60 -2.10 -8.96
N ASP A 243 5.91 -2.59 -7.92
CA ASP A 243 5.38 -3.97 -7.85
C ASP A 243 3.95 -4.10 -8.40
N GLY A 244 3.43 -3.06 -9.07
CA GLY A 244 2.10 -3.07 -9.67
C GLY A 244 0.97 -3.26 -8.66
N ASN A 245 1.13 -2.76 -7.43
CA ASN A 245 0.18 -2.89 -6.33
C ASN A 245 -0.11 -4.35 -5.90
N LYS A 246 0.84 -5.25 -6.08
CA LYS A 246 0.79 -6.62 -5.53
C LYS A 246 1.18 -6.61 -4.05
N ALA A 247 0.88 -7.68 -3.33
CA ALA A 247 1.18 -7.82 -1.91
C ALA A 247 0.67 -6.64 -1.05
N LEU A 248 -0.56 -6.21 -1.28
CA LEU A 248 -1.20 -5.11 -0.54
C LEU A 248 -2.50 -5.57 0.12
N LEU A 249 -2.65 -5.28 1.42
CA LEU A 249 -3.89 -5.48 2.14
C LEU A 249 -4.04 -4.41 3.22
N LYS A 250 -5.08 -3.59 3.10
CA LYS A 250 -5.34 -2.42 3.96
C LYS A 250 -5.23 -2.75 5.46
N GLN A 251 -5.84 -3.84 5.89
CA GLN A 251 -5.89 -4.23 7.30
C GLN A 251 -4.52 -4.58 7.86
N VAL A 252 -3.66 -5.20 7.06
CA VAL A 252 -2.31 -5.62 7.51
C VAL A 252 -1.37 -4.42 7.61
N GLY A 253 -1.44 -3.48 6.66
CA GLY A 253 -0.69 -2.22 6.76
C GLY A 253 -1.16 -1.34 7.91
N LEU A 254 -2.48 -1.35 8.19
CA LEU A 254 -3.07 -0.61 9.31
C LEU A 254 -2.49 -1.04 10.66
N LEU A 255 -2.17 -2.32 10.86
CA LEU A 255 -1.53 -2.81 12.09
C LEU A 255 -0.22 -2.07 12.40
N LEU A 256 0.59 -1.80 11.36
CA LEU A 256 1.83 -1.03 11.54
C LEU A 256 1.56 0.45 11.77
N CYS A 257 0.60 1.05 11.06
CA CYS A 257 0.23 2.45 11.28
C CYS A 257 -0.31 2.70 12.70
N GLU A 258 -1.04 1.74 13.26
CA GLU A 258 -1.62 1.83 14.61
C GLU A 258 -0.61 1.58 15.73
N ALA A 259 0.51 0.95 15.41
CA ALA A 259 1.57 0.65 16.37
C ALA A 259 2.43 1.87 16.72
N PHE A 260 2.49 2.90 15.84
CA PHE A 260 3.21 4.16 16.07
C PHE A 260 2.47 5.07 17.05
#